data_ed62c7fd831c69ada1d1cfd0305b7364
#
_entry.id   ed62c7fd831c69ada1d1cfd0305b7364
#
_cell.length_a   1.000
_cell.length_b   1.000
_cell.length_c   1.000
_cell.angle_alpha   90.00
_cell.angle_beta   90.00
_cell.angle_gamma   90.00
#
_symmetry.space_group_name_H-M   'P 1'
#
loop_
_entity.id
_entity.type
_entity.pdbx_description
1 polymer ?
#
loop_
_entity_poly.entity_id
_entity_poly.type
_entity_poly.pdbx_seq_one_letter_code
_entity_poly.pdbx_strand_id
1 'polypeptide(L)'
;GLPSRAKTDHIPWATFTDPELAQVGLTEAQAREQHGDKLDVVRFHYNHNDRAIAERKTRGLIKVMVVKGRAVGASIAGHQAGELINLWALVLANNLKMSQVAGMVSPYPTIGEVNKRAAGAYFGPKLFESNMVKRVVGLVQRVLP
;
A
#
# COMPACT_ATOMS: atom_id res chain seq x y z
N GLY A 1 -5.27 -18.28 32.74
CA GLY A 1 -5.09 -17.70 31.39
C GLY A 1 -3.87 -16.80 31.35
N LEU A 2 -3.05 -16.91 30.31
CA LEU A 2 -1.95 -15.98 30.09
C LEU A 2 -2.52 -14.60 29.88
N PRO A 3 -1.95 -13.51 30.44
CA PRO A 3 -2.41 -12.17 30.23
C PRO A 3 -2.17 -11.79 28.74
N SER A 4 -3.23 -11.78 27.96
CA SER A 4 -3.22 -11.37 26.56
C SER A 4 -3.79 -9.96 26.47
N ARG A 5 -3.01 -9.00 26.00
CA ARG A 5 -3.48 -7.65 25.68
C ARG A 5 -3.87 -7.62 24.20
N ALA A 6 -5.14 -7.42 23.90
CA ALA A 6 -5.60 -7.25 22.54
C ALA A 6 -4.98 -5.97 21.95
N LYS A 7 -4.25 -6.10 20.83
CA LYS A 7 -3.83 -4.96 20.03
C LYS A 7 -5.00 -4.54 19.16
N THR A 8 -5.41 -3.28 19.22
CA THR A 8 -6.59 -2.76 18.52
C THR A 8 -6.24 -1.88 17.32
N ASP A 9 -4.97 -1.53 17.15
CA ASP A 9 -4.44 -0.64 16.12
C ASP A 9 -4.51 -1.22 14.68
N HIS A 10 -4.79 -2.52 14.56
CA HIS A 10 -4.92 -3.23 13.28
C HIS A 10 -6.33 -3.76 13.00
N ILE A 11 -7.34 -3.34 13.76
CA ILE A 11 -8.73 -3.73 13.51
C ILE A 11 -9.26 -2.96 12.30
N PRO A 12 -9.59 -3.64 11.18
CA PRO A 12 -10.16 -2.99 10.02
C PRO A 12 -11.65 -2.73 10.20
N TRP A 13 -12.16 -1.77 9.47
CA TRP A 13 -13.59 -1.59 9.27
C TRP A 13 -13.91 -1.34 7.79
N ALA A 14 -15.13 -1.63 7.38
CA ALA A 14 -15.62 -1.39 6.04
C ALA A 14 -17.05 -0.87 6.07
N THR A 15 -17.37 -0.01 5.08
CA THR A 15 -18.72 0.45 4.77
C THR A 15 -19.07 -0.05 3.38
N PHE A 16 -20.16 -0.81 3.27
CA PHE A 16 -20.58 -1.50 2.05
C PHE A 16 -21.46 -0.60 1.18
N THR A 17 -20.95 0.57 0.86
CA THR A 17 -21.50 1.48 -0.16
C THR A 17 -21.07 1.02 -1.57
N ASP A 18 -21.53 1.68 -2.64
CA ASP A 18 -21.02 1.46 -4.00
C ASP A 18 -20.38 2.78 -4.51
N PRO A 19 -19.07 2.87 -4.58
CA PRO A 19 -18.05 1.90 -4.19
C PRO A 19 -17.89 1.75 -2.67
N GLU A 20 -17.37 0.59 -2.24
CA GLU A 20 -17.05 0.31 -0.83
C GLU A 20 -15.95 1.22 -0.30
N LEU A 21 -15.98 1.46 1.02
CA LEU A 21 -14.92 2.16 1.73
C LEU A 21 -14.40 1.29 2.88
N ALA A 22 -13.10 1.10 2.97
CA ALA A 22 -12.46 0.36 4.05
C ALA A 22 -11.23 1.08 4.59
N GLN A 23 -10.94 0.86 5.86
CA GLN A 23 -9.85 1.50 6.60
C GLN A 23 -9.26 0.55 7.63
N VAL A 24 -7.94 0.65 7.84
CA VAL A 24 -7.23 0.04 8.96
C VAL A 24 -6.09 0.94 9.43
N GLY A 25 -5.83 0.96 10.74
CA GLY A 25 -4.79 1.80 11.34
C GLY A 25 -5.08 3.29 11.21
N LEU A 26 -4.03 4.11 11.12
CA LEU A 26 -4.16 5.57 11.07
C LEU A 26 -4.74 6.04 9.73
N THR A 27 -5.65 7.00 9.80
CA THR A 27 -6.03 7.82 8.64
C THR A 27 -4.87 8.75 8.24
N GLU A 28 -4.92 9.34 7.05
CA GLU A 28 -3.88 10.28 6.61
C GLU A 28 -3.77 11.48 7.57
N ALA A 29 -4.89 12.00 8.06
CA ALA A 29 -4.89 13.13 9.00
C ALA A 29 -4.19 12.76 10.33
N GLN A 30 -4.57 11.64 10.93
CA GLN A 30 -3.95 11.13 12.15
C GLN A 30 -2.46 10.80 11.96
N ALA A 31 -2.10 10.20 10.82
CA ALA A 31 -0.72 9.87 10.52
C ALA A 31 0.15 11.13 10.31
N ARG A 32 -0.40 12.19 9.70
CA ARG A 32 0.28 13.48 9.57
C ARG A 32 0.49 14.16 10.93
N GLU A 33 -0.54 14.14 11.78
CA GLU A 33 -0.46 14.69 13.13
C GLU A 33 0.62 13.98 13.96
N GLN A 34 0.70 12.65 13.90
CA GLN A 34 1.62 11.86 14.71
C GLN A 34 3.05 11.82 14.16
N HIS A 35 3.24 11.89 12.85
CA HIS A 35 4.53 11.63 12.22
C HIS A 35 5.09 12.79 11.40
N GLY A 36 4.28 13.81 11.09
CA GLY A 36 4.71 15.00 10.36
C GLY A 36 5.43 14.66 9.04
N ASP A 37 6.60 15.25 8.85
CA ASP A 37 7.43 15.08 7.64
C ASP A 37 8.02 13.67 7.45
N LYS A 38 7.91 12.79 8.47
CA LYS A 38 8.35 11.39 8.35
C LYS A 38 7.34 10.50 7.65
N LEU A 39 6.15 11.04 7.35
CA LEU A 39 5.08 10.31 6.70
C LEU A 39 5.23 10.38 5.18
N ASP A 40 5.34 9.22 4.55
CA ASP A 40 5.07 9.04 3.12
C ASP A 40 3.61 8.62 2.92
N VAL A 41 2.91 9.23 1.98
CA VAL A 41 1.56 8.82 1.59
C VAL A 41 1.57 8.30 0.16
N VAL A 42 1.36 7.00 0.03
CA VAL A 42 1.35 6.32 -1.26
C VAL A 42 -0.10 6.20 -1.75
N ARG A 43 -0.31 6.43 -3.05
CA ARG A 43 -1.62 6.28 -3.71
C ARG A 43 -1.48 5.42 -4.94
N PHE A 44 -2.47 4.53 -5.14
CA PHE A 44 -2.58 3.75 -6.37
C PHE A 44 -4.05 3.69 -6.81
N HIS A 45 -4.30 4.01 -8.07
CA HIS A 45 -5.65 4.05 -8.62
C HIS A 45 -6.03 2.75 -9.31
N TYR A 46 -7.31 2.36 -9.21
CA TYR A 46 -7.84 1.14 -9.82
C TYR A 46 -7.83 1.15 -11.35
N ASN A 47 -7.84 2.33 -11.98
CA ASN A 47 -7.71 2.46 -13.43
C ASN A 47 -6.36 1.98 -14.00
N HIS A 48 -5.41 1.65 -13.14
CA HIS A 48 -4.13 1.01 -13.49
C HIS A 48 -4.10 -0.49 -13.12
N ASN A 49 -5.25 -1.08 -12.79
CA ASN A 49 -5.37 -2.50 -12.50
C ASN A 49 -6.15 -3.20 -13.62
N ASP A 50 -5.52 -4.19 -14.28
CA ASP A 50 -6.07 -4.81 -15.48
C ASP A 50 -7.40 -5.55 -15.21
N ARG A 51 -7.55 -6.15 -14.04
CA ARG A 51 -8.82 -6.79 -13.65
C ARG A 51 -9.92 -5.77 -13.43
N ALA A 52 -9.63 -4.64 -12.80
CA ALA A 52 -10.58 -3.54 -12.64
C ALA A 52 -11.01 -2.96 -13.99
N ILE A 53 -10.09 -2.87 -14.95
CA ILE A 53 -10.40 -2.44 -16.31
C ILE A 53 -11.32 -3.45 -17.00
N ALA A 54 -10.99 -4.74 -16.94
CA ALA A 54 -11.80 -5.82 -17.55
C ALA A 54 -13.22 -5.87 -16.99
N GLU A 55 -13.39 -5.62 -15.68
CA GLU A 55 -14.69 -5.58 -15.01
C GLU A 55 -15.40 -4.23 -15.06
N ARG A 56 -14.76 -3.20 -15.68
CA ARG A 56 -15.27 -1.82 -15.70
C ARG A 56 -15.48 -1.23 -14.31
N LYS A 57 -14.68 -1.66 -13.33
CA LYS A 57 -14.67 -1.23 -11.92
C LYS A 57 -13.45 -0.33 -11.61
N THR A 58 -13.15 0.60 -12.52
CA THR A 58 -11.94 1.45 -12.46
C THR A 58 -12.03 2.61 -11.47
N ARG A 59 -13.22 2.90 -10.92
CA ARG A 59 -13.41 3.93 -9.89
C ARG A 59 -12.92 3.38 -8.55
N GLY A 60 -11.72 3.79 -8.16
CA GLY A 60 -11.16 3.36 -6.88
C GLY A 60 -9.76 3.90 -6.64
N LEU A 61 -9.42 3.94 -5.37
CA LEU A 61 -8.13 4.41 -4.87
C LEU A 61 -7.75 3.61 -3.64
N ILE A 62 -6.52 3.14 -3.60
CA ILE A 62 -5.89 2.70 -2.36
C ILE A 62 -4.87 3.76 -1.92
N LYS A 63 -4.88 4.09 -0.65
CA LYS A 63 -3.97 5.02 -0.01
C LYS A 63 -3.32 4.33 1.19
N VAL A 64 -1.98 4.34 1.25
CA VAL A 64 -1.20 3.72 2.32
C VAL A 64 -0.34 4.77 2.99
N MET A 65 -0.48 4.91 4.29
CA MET A 65 0.33 5.75 5.15
C MET A 65 1.56 4.96 5.60
N VAL A 66 2.75 5.47 5.27
CA VAL A 66 4.02 4.74 5.46
C VAL A 66 4.99 5.56 6.28
N VAL A 67 5.59 4.96 7.30
CA VAL A 67 6.65 5.57 8.12
C VAL A 67 7.85 4.62 8.15
N LYS A 68 9.02 5.09 7.73
CA LYS A 68 10.26 4.30 7.70
C LYS A 68 10.10 2.94 7.00
N GLY A 69 9.34 2.91 5.88
CA GLY A 69 9.13 1.70 5.10
C GLY A 69 8.12 0.71 5.67
N ARG A 70 7.33 1.09 6.68
CA ARG A 70 6.27 0.28 7.29
C ARG A 70 4.94 1.01 7.19
N ALA A 71 3.88 0.28 6.86
CA ALA A 71 2.54 0.83 6.87
C ALA A 71 2.10 1.11 8.32
N VAL A 72 1.52 2.29 8.54
CA VAL A 72 0.87 2.69 9.80
C VAL A 72 -0.63 2.84 9.64
N GLY A 73 -1.12 2.76 8.41
CA GLY A 73 -2.53 2.74 8.07
C GLY A 73 -2.76 2.57 6.58
N ALA A 74 -3.97 2.15 6.20
CA ALA A 74 -4.40 2.04 4.83
C ALA A 74 -5.90 2.38 4.70
N SER A 75 -6.24 3.08 3.63
CA SER A 75 -7.62 3.41 3.24
C SER A 75 -7.85 2.92 1.82
N ILE A 76 -8.96 2.28 1.57
CA ILE A 76 -9.35 1.79 0.25
C ILE A 76 -10.77 2.27 -0.04
N ALA A 77 -10.97 2.97 -1.14
CA ALA A 77 -12.29 3.29 -1.67
C ALA A 77 -12.39 2.66 -3.06
N GLY A 78 -13.27 1.69 -3.25
CA GLY A 78 -13.37 0.97 -4.52
C GLY A 78 -14.03 -0.40 -4.40
N HIS A 79 -14.11 -1.08 -5.54
CA HIS A 79 -14.67 -2.42 -5.62
C HIS A 79 -13.90 -3.40 -4.73
N GLN A 80 -14.61 -4.19 -3.93
CA GLN A 80 -14.05 -5.18 -2.98
C GLN A 80 -13.11 -4.57 -1.91
N ALA A 81 -13.30 -3.31 -1.52
CA ALA A 81 -12.43 -2.68 -0.53
C ALA A 81 -12.45 -3.43 0.82
N GLY A 82 -13.62 -3.98 1.22
CA GLY A 82 -13.77 -4.78 2.43
C GLY A 82 -12.93 -6.06 2.44
N GLU A 83 -12.78 -6.71 1.29
CA GLU A 83 -11.90 -7.88 1.13
C GLU A 83 -10.43 -7.50 1.06
N LEU A 84 -10.12 -6.43 0.34
CA LEU A 84 -8.74 -6.00 0.10
C LEU A 84 -8.05 -5.46 1.34
N ILE A 85 -8.80 -4.85 2.27
CA ILE A 85 -8.24 -4.27 3.50
C ILE A 85 -7.63 -5.31 4.44
N ASN A 86 -8.05 -6.58 4.34
CA ASN A 86 -7.56 -7.67 5.18
C ASN A 86 -6.04 -7.87 5.05
N LEU A 87 -5.46 -7.67 3.86
CA LEU A 87 -4.01 -7.70 3.69
C LEU A 87 -3.32 -6.65 4.56
N TRP A 88 -3.83 -5.43 4.58
CA TRP A 88 -3.24 -4.34 5.35
C TRP A 88 -3.44 -4.53 6.85
N ALA A 89 -4.55 -5.14 7.28
CA ALA A 89 -4.72 -5.55 8.67
C ALA A 89 -3.65 -6.56 9.10
N LEU A 90 -3.35 -7.56 8.25
CA LEU A 90 -2.27 -8.51 8.48
C LEU A 90 -0.89 -7.83 8.49
N VAL A 91 -0.66 -6.88 7.58
CA VAL A 91 0.58 -6.09 7.49
C VAL A 91 0.82 -5.31 8.78
N LEU A 92 -0.19 -4.61 9.28
CA LEU A 92 -0.09 -3.83 10.53
C LEU A 92 0.08 -4.73 11.74
N ALA A 93 -0.73 -5.80 11.86
CA ALA A 93 -0.68 -6.74 12.99
C ALA A 93 0.72 -7.36 13.18
N ASN A 94 1.41 -7.63 12.07
CA ASN A 94 2.74 -8.24 12.04
C ASN A 94 3.88 -7.25 11.79
N ASN A 95 3.58 -5.95 11.71
CA ASN A 95 4.57 -4.90 11.47
C ASN A 95 5.45 -5.18 10.24
N LEU A 96 4.83 -5.64 9.13
CA LEU A 96 5.54 -5.99 7.91
C LEU A 96 6.06 -4.73 7.19
N LYS A 97 7.15 -4.91 6.42
CA LYS A 97 7.71 -3.84 5.58
C LYS A 97 6.98 -3.75 4.24
N MET A 98 6.92 -2.57 3.66
CA MET A 98 6.40 -2.36 2.29
C MET A 98 7.09 -3.25 1.25
N SER A 99 8.38 -3.56 1.44
CA SER A 99 9.12 -4.47 0.55
C SER A 99 8.58 -5.91 0.55
N GLN A 100 8.05 -6.38 1.69
CA GLN A 100 7.46 -7.71 1.79
C GLN A 100 6.12 -7.78 1.02
N VAL A 101 5.32 -6.72 1.08
CA VAL A 101 4.08 -6.62 0.31
C VAL A 101 4.36 -6.45 -1.18
N ALA A 102 5.33 -5.60 -1.55
CA ALA A 102 5.72 -5.41 -2.94
C ALA A 102 6.32 -6.69 -3.57
N GLY A 103 7.04 -7.49 -2.75
CA GLY A 103 7.66 -8.74 -3.19
C GLY A 103 6.73 -9.95 -3.21
N MET A 104 5.50 -9.85 -2.69
CA MET A 104 4.59 -10.99 -2.71
C MET A 104 4.19 -11.38 -4.13
N VAL A 105 3.97 -12.67 -4.37
CA VAL A 105 3.38 -13.14 -5.62
C VAL A 105 1.86 -13.02 -5.51
N SER A 106 1.24 -12.32 -6.45
CA SER A 106 -0.21 -12.16 -6.54
C SER A 106 -0.71 -12.85 -7.80
N PRO A 107 -1.83 -13.58 -7.76
CA PRO A 107 -2.45 -14.10 -8.98
C PRO A 107 -2.81 -12.97 -9.94
N TYR A 108 -2.60 -13.19 -11.23
CA TYR A 108 -2.88 -12.21 -12.27
C TYR A 108 -3.84 -12.77 -13.32
N PRO A 109 -4.84 -11.97 -13.78
CA PRO A 109 -5.21 -10.64 -13.27
C PRO A 109 -6.21 -10.73 -12.11
N THR A 110 -5.99 -9.99 -11.04
CA THR A 110 -6.91 -9.90 -9.90
C THR A 110 -7.06 -8.46 -9.39
N ILE A 111 -8.18 -8.16 -8.73
CA ILE A 111 -8.34 -6.88 -8.02
C ILE A 111 -7.31 -6.78 -6.89
N GLY A 112 -6.95 -7.89 -6.24
CA GLY A 112 -5.97 -7.96 -5.15
C GLY A 112 -4.59 -7.40 -5.49
N GLU A 113 -4.21 -7.37 -6.78
CA GLU A 113 -2.96 -6.74 -7.21
C GLU A 113 -2.83 -5.26 -6.86
N VAL A 114 -3.94 -4.53 -6.63
CA VAL A 114 -3.88 -3.11 -6.23
C VAL A 114 -3.06 -2.94 -4.94
N ASN A 115 -3.12 -3.91 -4.02
CA ASN A 115 -2.35 -3.91 -2.78
C ASN A 115 -0.85 -4.02 -3.05
N LYS A 116 -0.44 -4.99 -3.88
CA LYS A 116 0.96 -5.17 -4.29
C LYS A 116 1.48 -3.96 -5.04
N ARG A 117 0.68 -3.43 -5.99
CA ARG A 117 1.06 -2.26 -6.79
C ARG A 117 1.16 -1.00 -5.94
N ALA A 118 0.27 -0.81 -4.97
CA ALA A 118 0.38 0.28 -4.00
C ALA A 118 1.68 0.17 -3.18
N ALA A 119 2.03 -1.03 -2.72
CA ALA A 119 3.30 -1.23 -2.03
C ALA A 119 4.51 -0.97 -2.94
N GLY A 120 4.45 -1.39 -4.20
CA GLY A 120 5.50 -1.13 -5.20
C GLY A 120 5.68 0.35 -5.51
N ALA A 121 4.59 1.12 -5.58
CA ALA A 121 4.61 2.56 -5.84
C ALA A 121 5.36 3.35 -4.76
N TYR A 122 5.51 2.82 -3.55
CA TYR A 122 6.35 3.41 -2.50
C TYR A 122 7.82 3.52 -2.90
N PHE A 123 8.32 2.60 -3.71
CA PHE A 123 9.72 2.53 -4.11
C PHE A 123 10.03 3.32 -5.37
N GLY A 124 9.03 3.59 -6.22
CA GLY A 124 9.20 4.24 -7.51
C GLY A 124 9.96 5.57 -7.42
N PRO A 125 9.47 6.59 -6.68
CA PRO A 125 10.15 7.86 -6.56
C PRO A 125 11.56 7.71 -5.97
N LYS A 126 11.70 6.87 -4.94
CA LYS A 126 12.97 6.64 -4.25
C LYS A 126 14.02 6.00 -5.15
N LEU A 127 13.61 5.16 -6.10
CA LEU A 127 14.49 4.50 -7.05
C LEU A 127 14.90 5.44 -8.19
N PHE A 128 13.94 6.15 -8.78
CA PHE A 128 14.17 6.98 -9.97
C PHE A 128 14.69 8.38 -9.65
N GLU A 129 14.42 8.92 -8.47
CA GLU A 129 14.91 10.24 -8.05
C GLU A 129 16.26 10.18 -7.32
N SER A 130 16.69 9.00 -6.88
CA SER A 130 17.96 8.83 -6.18
C SER A 130 19.16 9.16 -7.09
N ASN A 131 19.89 10.22 -6.76
CA ASN A 131 21.13 10.58 -7.45
C ASN A 131 22.18 9.46 -7.41
N MET A 132 22.18 8.62 -6.37
CA MET A 132 23.06 7.46 -6.25
C MET A 132 22.71 6.40 -7.31
N VAL A 133 21.42 6.07 -7.47
CA VAL A 133 20.96 5.11 -8.48
C VAL A 133 21.27 5.61 -9.87
N LYS A 134 21.03 6.89 -10.16
CA LYS A 134 21.37 7.52 -11.45
C LYS A 134 22.88 7.42 -11.75
N ARG A 135 23.73 7.64 -10.76
CA ARG A 135 25.19 7.50 -10.90
C ARG A 135 25.61 6.05 -11.15
N VAL A 136 25.07 5.10 -10.40
CA VAL A 136 25.36 3.67 -10.57
C VAL A 136 24.91 3.17 -11.94
N VAL A 137 23.68 3.49 -12.36
CA VAL A 137 23.17 3.14 -13.70
C VAL A 137 24.04 3.76 -14.79
N GLY A 138 24.41 5.05 -14.66
CA GLY A 138 25.29 5.71 -15.62
C GLY A 138 26.70 5.10 -15.68
N LEU A 139 27.22 4.58 -14.56
CA LEU A 139 28.50 3.85 -14.54
C LEU A 139 28.39 2.48 -15.22
N VAL A 140 27.33 1.73 -14.92
CA VAL A 140 27.07 0.41 -15.54
C VAL A 140 26.89 0.53 -17.06
N GLN A 141 26.14 1.54 -17.52
CA GLN A 141 25.94 1.80 -18.96
C GLN A 141 27.23 2.21 -19.70
N ARG A 142 28.25 2.70 -18.99
CA ARG A 142 29.56 3.02 -19.59
C ARG A 142 30.49 1.81 -19.66
N VAL A 143 30.26 0.81 -18.83
CA VAL A 143 31.15 -0.38 -18.69
C VAL A 143 30.57 -1.58 -19.43
N LEU A 144 29.26 -1.66 -19.60
CA LEU A 144 28.59 -2.71 -20.37
C LEU A 144 28.08 -2.10 -21.69
N PRO A 145 28.62 -2.53 -22.82
CA PRO A 145 28.18 -2.10 -24.13
C PRO A 145 26.75 -2.57 -24.46
#